data_cb187f79fdc957d6e9a220caa656903b
#
_entry.id   cb187f79fdc957d6e9a220caa656903b
#
_cell.length_a   1.000
_cell.length_b   1.000
_cell.length_c   1.000
_cell.angle_alpha   90.00
_cell.angle_beta   90.00
_cell.angle_gamma   90.00
#
_symmetry.space_group_name_H-M   'P 1'
#
loop_
_entity.id
_entity.type
_entity.pdbx_description
1 polymer ?
#
loop_
_entity_poly.entity_id
_entity_poly.type
_entity_poly.pdbx_seq_one_letter_code
_entity_poly.pdbx_strand_id
1 'polypeptide(L)'
;MNKINYQKELEKELNIITKAGKVPRLLLHVCCAPCSSYVLEYLTQYFDITALFYNPNIDGVSEYNHRARELRRFISEKKFINKVDVKVCDYCPEEFFNNVTGLEDCLEGGATIASNKNYDYFTTTLSISPLKNSAKLNEIGKELSDKYNIPYLFSDFKKKEGYKRSIELSKEYNLYRQNYCGCVFSKRESLRKEE
;
A
#
# COMPACT_ATOMS: atom_id res chain seq x y z
N MET A 1 21.29 -9.01 -16.80
CA MET A 1 21.16 -8.43 -15.44
C MET A 1 20.37 -9.36 -14.55
N ASN A 2 20.90 -9.75 -13.39
CA ASN A 2 20.15 -10.58 -12.43
C ASN A 2 18.94 -9.80 -11.89
N LYS A 3 17.76 -10.37 -12.04
CA LYS A 3 16.50 -9.76 -11.55
C LYS A 3 16.53 -9.68 -10.02
N ILE A 4 16.41 -8.47 -9.46
CA ILE A 4 16.38 -8.24 -8.01
C ILE A 4 15.18 -8.99 -7.40
N ASN A 5 15.45 -9.72 -6.31
CA ASN A 5 14.40 -10.37 -5.55
C ASN A 5 13.99 -9.48 -4.36
N TYR A 6 13.03 -8.61 -4.58
CA TYR A 6 12.57 -7.64 -3.58
C TYR A 6 11.98 -8.27 -2.31
N GLN A 7 11.47 -9.50 -2.38
CA GLN A 7 11.06 -10.23 -1.17
C GLN A 7 12.27 -10.59 -0.29
N LYS A 8 13.40 -10.98 -0.88
CA LYS A 8 14.62 -11.22 -0.11
C LYS A 8 15.21 -9.93 0.47
N GLU A 9 15.11 -8.82 -0.25
CA GLU A 9 15.54 -7.51 0.29
C GLU A 9 14.67 -7.10 1.49
N LEU A 10 13.34 -7.27 1.40
CA LEU A 10 12.44 -7.07 2.54
C LEU A 10 12.88 -7.91 3.75
N GLU A 11 13.12 -9.20 3.57
CA GLU A 11 13.49 -10.12 4.65
C GLU A 11 14.82 -9.75 5.32
N LYS A 12 15.79 -9.27 4.55
CA LYS A 12 17.04 -8.74 5.11
C LYS A 12 16.80 -7.55 6.02
N GLU A 13 15.98 -6.59 5.56
CA GLU A 13 15.65 -5.40 6.34
C GLU A 13 14.88 -5.73 7.62
N LEU A 14 13.88 -6.62 7.51
CA LEU A 14 13.13 -7.08 8.69
C LEU A 14 14.02 -7.79 9.70
N ASN A 15 15.03 -8.55 9.26
CA ASN A 15 16.01 -9.17 10.15
C ASN A 15 16.88 -8.13 10.88
N ILE A 16 17.28 -7.04 10.20
CA ILE A 16 18.02 -5.93 10.82
C ILE A 16 17.16 -5.27 11.91
N ILE A 17 15.91 -4.95 11.59
CA ILE A 17 14.96 -4.34 12.52
C ILE A 17 14.75 -5.23 13.76
N THR A 18 14.54 -6.53 13.53
CA THR A 18 14.33 -7.49 14.63
C THR A 18 15.56 -7.56 15.57
N LYS A 19 16.76 -7.59 15.00
CA LYS A 19 18.02 -7.62 15.79
C LYS A 19 18.24 -6.32 16.56
N ALA A 20 17.78 -5.20 16.05
CA ALA A 20 17.89 -3.90 16.72
C ALA A 20 16.98 -3.78 17.96
N GLY A 21 15.98 -4.67 18.12
CA GLY A 21 15.05 -4.67 19.25
C GLY A 21 14.17 -3.43 19.36
N LYS A 22 14.00 -2.69 18.24
CA LYS A 22 13.14 -1.49 18.17
C LYS A 22 11.97 -1.77 17.24
N VAL A 23 10.85 -1.09 17.50
CA VAL A 23 9.67 -1.09 16.63
C VAL A 23 9.63 0.25 15.88
N PRO A 24 10.14 0.31 14.63
CA PRO A 24 10.16 1.55 13.89
C PRO A 24 8.77 1.94 13.38
N ARG A 25 8.60 3.22 13.03
CA ARG A 25 7.36 3.79 12.50
C ARG A 25 7.35 3.70 10.99
N LEU A 26 6.32 3.02 10.45
CA LEU A 26 6.14 2.86 9.01
C LEU A 26 4.93 3.67 8.51
N LEU A 27 5.13 4.48 7.47
CA LEU A 27 4.03 5.01 6.68
C LEU A 27 3.72 4.05 5.53
N LEU A 28 2.56 3.41 5.59
CA LEU A 28 2.09 2.46 4.59
C LEU A 28 1.01 3.11 3.71
N HIS A 29 1.32 3.41 2.44
CA HIS A 29 0.31 3.79 1.47
C HIS A 29 -0.63 2.62 1.19
N VAL A 30 -1.94 2.84 1.30
CA VAL A 30 -2.98 1.83 1.16
C VAL A 30 -4.04 2.25 0.14
N CYS A 31 -4.41 1.35 -0.77
CA CYS A 31 -5.41 1.62 -1.82
C CYS A 31 -6.82 1.06 -1.49
N CYS A 32 -6.92 0.01 -0.70
CA CYS A 32 -8.18 -0.61 -0.28
C CYS A 32 -7.93 -1.66 0.83
N ALA A 33 -8.97 -2.06 1.54
CA ALA A 33 -8.89 -3.06 2.60
C ALA A 33 -8.38 -4.43 2.12
N PRO A 34 -8.86 -5.02 1.00
CA PRO A 34 -8.32 -6.30 0.50
C PRO A 34 -6.82 -6.30 0.24
N CYS A 35 -6.29 -5.24 -0.41
CA CYS A 35 -4.86 -5.15 -0.68
C CYS A 35 -4.03 -4.93 0.60
N SER A 36 -4.62 -4.29 1.60
CA SER A 36 -3.95 -3.97 2.86
C SER A 36 -3.97 -5.13 3.85
N SER A 37 -4.91 -6.06 3.74
CA SER A 37 -5.21 -7.06 4.77
C SER A 37 -4.00 -7.92 5.14
N TYR A 38 -3.38 -8.56 4.16
CA TYR A 38 -2.17 -9.35 4.38
C TYR A 38 -0.95 -8.48 4.72
N VAL A 39 -0.79 -7.35 4.05
CA VAL A 39 0.37 -6.48 4.26
C VAL A 39 0.40 -5.96 5.68
N LEU A 40 -0.74 -5.54 6.22
CA LEU A 40 -0.88 -5.16 7.63
C LEU A 40 -0.63 -6.34 8.57
N GLU A 41 -1.24 -7.52 8.30
CA GLU A 41 -1.01 -8.73 9.11
C GLU A 41 0.48 -9.09 9.17
N TYR A 42 1.20 -8.95 8.06
CA TYR A 42 2.62 -9.28 7.96
C TYR A 42 3.51 -8.21 8.62
N LEU A 43 3.32 -6.94 8.30
CA LEU A 43 4.23 -5.88 8.73
C LEU A 43 4.02 -5.41 10.17
N THR A 44 2.82 -5.58 10.76
CA THR A 44 2.60 -5.24 12.17
C THR A 44 3.39 -6.12 13.15
N GLN A 45 4.04 -7.17 12.68
CA GLN A 45 4.99 -7.95 13.48
C GLN A 45 6.29 -7.17 13.76
N TYR A 46 6.59 -6.13 12.96
CA TYR A 46 7.85 -5.42 12.97
C TYR A 46 7.72 -3.91 13.17
N PHE A 47 6.57 -3.32 12.84
CA PHE A 47 6.38 -1.87 12.78
C PHE A 47 5.13 -1.40 13.52
N ASP A 48 5.22 -0.19 14.06
CA ASP A 48 4.04 0.65 14.28
C ASP A 48 3.64 1.31 12.97
N ILE A 49 2.41 1.07 12.49
CA ILE A 49 1.99 1.45 11.13
C ILE A 49 0.99 2.58 11.16
N THR A 50 1.22 3.59 10.31
CA THR A 50 0.17 4.50 9.86
C THR A 50 -0.25 4.12 8.46
N ALA A 51 -1.46 3.59 8.32
CA ALA A 51 -2.09 3.31 7.03
C ALA A 51 -2.60 4.62 6.41
N LEU A 52 -1.89 5.12 5.40
CA LEU A 52 -2.23 6.33 4.67
C LEU A 52 -3.13 6.00 3.48
N PHE A 53 -4.39 6.41 3.55
CA PHE A 53 -5.32 6.32 2.43
C PHE A 53 -5.30 7.65 1.66
N TYR A 54 -4.45 7.70 0.63
CA TYR A 54 -4.28 8.80 -0.31
C TYR A 54 -4.36 8.25 -1.73
N ASN A 55 -5.51 8.40 -2.39
CA ASN A 55 -5.81 7.76 -3.68
C ASN A 55 -6.59 8.73 -4.59
N PRO A 56 -5.96 9.78 -5.12
CA PRO A 56 -6.61 10.75 -6.00
C PRO A 56 -7.08 10.12 -7.32
N ASN A 57 -6.53 8.95 -7.68
CA ASN A 57 -6.87 8.18 -8.87
C ASN A 57 -8.24 7.48 -8.81
N ILE A 58 -8.88 7.37 -7.64
CA ILE A 58 -10.16 6.66 -7.52
C ILE A 58 -11.25 7.45 -8.23
N ASP A 59 -12.02 6.75 -9.10
CA ASP A 59 -13.10 7.32 -9.89
C ASP A 59 -14.36 7.52 -9.04
N GLY A 60 -14.55 8.74 -8.56
CA GLY A 60 -15.71 9.21 -7.84
C GLY A 60 -15.58 9.19 -6.31
N VAL A 61 -16.07 10.25 -5.69
CA VAL A 61 -16.03 10.49 -4.23
C VAL A 61 -16.76 9.39 -3.44
N SER A 62 -17.84 8.83 -4.00
CA SER A 62 -18.59 7.74 -3.35
C SER A 62 -17.74 6.48 -3.18
N GLU A 63 -17.04 6.07 -4.24
CA GLU A 63 -16.14 4.92 -4.22
C GLU A 63 -14.94 5.17 -3.29
N TYR A 64 -14.35 6.38 -3.34
CA TYR A 64 -13.29 6.79 -2.42
C TYR A 64 -13.72 6.63 -0.97
N ASN A 65 -14.86 7.22 -0.60
CA ASN A 65 -15.39 7.16 0.76
C ASN A 65 -15.78 5.74 1.18
N HIS A 66 -16.31 4.93 0.25
CA HIS A 66 -16.65 3.54 0.53
C HIS A 66 -15.40 2.72 0.89
N ARG A 67 -14.32 2.82 0.09
CA ARG A 67 -13.06 2.13 0.38
C ARG A 67 -12.39 2.60 1.66
N ALA A 68 -12.45 3.91 1.95
CA ALA A 68 -11.91 4.47 3.18
C ALA A 68 -12.64 3.95 4.43
N ARG A 69 -13.99 3.89 4.39
CA ARG A 69 -14.80 3.30 5.48
C ARG A 69 -14.49 1.82 5.67
N GLU A 70 -14.40 1.07 4.59
CA GLU A 70 -14.10 -0.36 4.62
C GLU A 70 -12.70 -0.64 5.22
N LEU A 71 -11.71 0.17 4.87
CA LEU A 71 -10.38 0.08 5.47
C LEU A 71 -10.41 0.33 6.98
N ARG A 72 -11.12 1.38 7.42
CA ARG A 72 -11.27 1.69 8.86
C ARG A 72 -11.97 0.56 9.60
N ARG A 73 -13.07 0.01 9.02
CA ARG A 73 -13.79 -1.13 9.58
C ARG A 73 -12.85 -2.32 9.77
N PHE A 74 -12.14 -2.74 8.71
CA PHE A 74 -11.21 -3.86 8.78
C PHE A 74 -10.14 -3.65 9.87
N ILE A 75 -9.54 -2.47 9.94
CA ILE A 75 -8.49 -2.18 10.93
C ILE A 75 -9.06 -2.19 12.36
N SER A 76 -10.32 -1.78 12.57
CA SER A 76 -10.96 -1.82 13.89
C SER A 76 -11.36 -3.23 14.33
N GLU A 77 -11.67 -4.12 13.40
CA GLU A 77 -12.10 -5.50 13.69
C GLU A 77 -10.92 -6.46 13.90
N LYS A 78 -9.83 -6.26 13.14
CA LYS A 78 -8.67 -7.14 13.21
C LYS A 78 -7.74 -6.76 14.35
N LYS A 79 -7.38 -7.74 15.17
CA LYS A 79 -6.31 -7.59 16.16
C LYS A 79 -4.95 -7.67 15.48
N PHE A 80 -4.14 -6.65 15.64
CA PHE A 80 -2.77 -6.56 15.16
C PHE A 80 -1.78 -6.72 16.32
N ILE A 81 -0.53 -7.09 16.01
CA ILE A 81 0.54 -7.26 16.99
C ILE A 81 0.99 -5.89 17.51
N ASN A 82 1.38 -5.00 16.58
CA ASN A 82 1.74 -3.63 16.90
C ASN A 82 0.64 -2.66 16.46
N LYS A 83 0.79 -1.40 16.82
CA LYS A 83 -0.21 -0.35 16.58
C LYS A 83 -0.45 -0.13 15.09
N VAL A 84 -1.72 0.04 14.70
CA VAL A 84 -2.14 0.49 13.37
C VAL A 84 -3.07 1.69 13.50
N ASP A 85 -2.61 2.83 13.04
CA ASP A 85 -3.42 4.04 12.89
C ASP A 85 -3.86 4.21 11.42
N VAL A 86 -5.01 4.86 11.19
CA VAL A 86 -5.52 5.14 9.83
C VAL A 86 -5.57 6.65 9.61
N LYS A 87 -4.90 7.11 8.56
CA LYS A 87 -5.03 8.48 8.06
C LYS A 87 -5.68 8.46 6.69
N VAL A 88 -6.86 9.08 6.57
CA VAL A 88 -7.53 9.30 5.29
C VAL A 88 -7.31 10.74 4.89
N CYS A 89 -6.78 10.97 3.69
CA CYS A 89 -6.62 12.30 3.11
C CYS A 89 -7.91 12.79 2.46
N ASP A 90 -7.99 14.07 2.17
CA ASP A 90 -9.08 14.63 1.39
C ASP A 90 -9.04 14.06 -0.04
N TYR A 91 -10.22 13.98 -0.66
CA TYR A 91 -10.32 13.49 -2.03
C TYR A 91 -10.10 14.64 -3.02
N CYS A 92 -8.95 14.64 -3.67
CA CYS A 92 -8.53 15.66 -4.64
C CYS A 92 -8.21 15.00 -5.99
N PRO A 93 -9.21 14.62 -6.80
CA PRO A 93 -8.99 13.92 -8.08
C PRO A 93 -8.24 14.77 -9.10
N GLU A 94 -8.28 16.09 -9.01
CA GLU A 94 -7.55 17.01 -9.87
C GLU A 94 -6.03 16.78 -9.82
N GLU A 95 -5.49 16.36 -8.68
CA GLU A 95 -4.06 16.03 -8.52
C GLU A 95 -3.65 14.89 -9.44
N PHE A 96 -4.51 13.88 -9.61
CA PHE A 96 -4.26 12.75 -10.50
C PHE A 96 -4.32 13.15 -11.99
N PHE A 97 -5.29 13.99 -12.38
CA PHE A 97 -5.48 14.38 -13.78
C PHE A 97 -4.45 15.40 -14.25
N ASN A 98 -3.94 16.25 -13.37
CA ASN A 98 -2.95 17.27 -13.70
C ASN A 98 -1.54 16.71 -13.87
N ASN A 99 -1.18 15.63 -13.17
CA ASN A 99 0.18 15.09 -13.12
C ASN A 99 0.42 13.86 -14.02
N VAL A 100 -0.62 13.20 -14.54
CA VAL A 100 -0.64 12.06 -15.51
C VAL A 100 0.38 10.93 -15.29
N THR A 101 0.99 10.81 -14.10
CA THR A 101 2.01 9.78 -13.80
C THR A 101 1.48 8.59 -12.98
N GLY A 102 0.28 8.68 -12.46
CA GLY A 102 -0.55 7.57 -11.95
C GLY A 102 -0.05 6.90 -10.67
N LEU A 103 0.99 6.07 -10.73
CA LEU A 103 1.53 5.35 -9.56
C LEU A 103 2.49 6.22 -8.75
N GLU A 104 3.18 7.14 -9.41
CA GLU A 104 4.16 8.03 -8.80
C GLU A 104 3.50 8.99 -7.83
N ASP A 105 2.37 9.60 -8.20
CA ASP A 105 1.67 10.59 -7.38
C ASP A 105 1.23 10.05 -6.02
N CYS A 106 0.67 8.82 -6.01
CA CYS A 106 0.25 8.18 -4.78
C CYS A 106 1.42 7.85 -3.84
N LEU A 107 2.55 7.43 -4.41
CA LEU A 107 3.77 7.11 -3.66
C LEU A 107 4.49 8.38 -3.21
N GLU A 108 4.51 9.42 -4.05
CA GLU A 108 5.14 10.71 -3.73
C GLU A 108 4.43 11.42 -2.58
N GLY A 109 3.10 11.46 -2.58
CA GLY A 109 2.33 11.95 -1.43
C GLY A 109 2.67 11.20 -0.14
N GLY A 110 2.86 9.89 -0.21
CA GLY A 110 3.32 9.07 0.90
C GLY A 110 4.73 9.46 1.37
N ALA A 111 5.70 9.57 0.47
CA ALA A 111 7.09 9.92 0.77
C ALA A 111 7.21 11.31 1.41
N THR A 112 6.49 12.29 0.87
CA THR A 112 6.43 13.67 1.40
C THR A 112 5.90 13.69 2.85
N ILE A 113 4.82 12.98 3.12
CA ILE A 113 4.24 12.90 4.47
C ILE A 113 5.19 12.16 5.42
N ALA A 114 5.85 11.10 4.95
CA ALA A 114 6.76 10.30 5.77
C ALA A 114 7.97 11.14 6.21
N SER A 115 8.60 11.85 5.28
CA SER A 115 9.74 12.71 5.56
C SER A 115 9.38 13.84 6.54
N ASN A 116 8.24 14.52 6.33
CA ASN A 116 7.83 15.66 7.16
C ASN A 116 7.37 15.28 8.58
N LYS A 117 7.05 14.00 8.85
CA LYS A 117 6.46 13.54 10.13
C LYS A 117 7.31 12.52 10.89
N ASN A 118 8.60 12.44 10.58
CA ASN A 118 9.56 11.56 11.27
C ASN A 118 9.14 10.09 11.31
N TYR A 119 8.72 9.53 10.17
CA TYR A 119 8.65 8.09 10.00
C TYR A 119 10.04 7.53 9.69
N ASP A 120 10.28 6.28 10.08
CA ASP A 120 11.56 5.61 9.81
C ASP A 120 11.58 4.99 8.42
N TYR A 121 10.40 4.60 7.91
CA TYR A 121 10.22 3.98 6.59
C TYR A 121 8.90 4.40 5.94
N PHE A 122 8.86 4.29 4.61
CA PHE A 122 7.60 4.29 3.87
C PHE A 122 7.55 3.15 2.85
N THR A 123 6.34 2.70 2.48
CA THR A 123 6.11 1.70 1.41
C THR A 123 4.64 1.74 0.95
N THR A 124 4.27 0.81 0.06
CA THR A 124 2.93 0.71 -0.50
C THR A 124 2.39 -0.72 -0.50
N THR A 125 1.08 -0.87 -0.35
CA THR A 125 0.39 -2.15 -0.53
C THR A 125 0.26 -2.58 -2.00
N LEU A 126 0.55 -1.70 -2.96
CA LEU A 126 0.33 -1.97 -4.39
C LEU A 126 1.11 -3.18 -4.93
N SER A 127 2.27 -3.51 -4.32
CA SER A 127 3.09 -4.65 -4.75
C SER A 127 2.44 -6.02 -4.49
N ILE A 128 1.31 -6.09 -3.76
CA ILE A 128 0.54 -7.32 -3.57
C ILE A 128 -0.30 -7.68 -4.80
N SER A 129 -0.68 -6.68 -5.60
CA SER A 129 -1.54 -6.91 -6.76
C SER A 129 -0.79 -7.67 -7.86
N PRO A 130 -1.34 -8.78 -8.41
CA PRO A 130 -0.76 -9.48 -9.55
C PRO A 130 -0.75 -8.61 -10.82
N LEU A 131 -1.62 -7.59 -10.89
CA LEU A 131 -1.75 -6.67 -12.01
C LEU A 131 -0.71 -5.53 -11.97
N LYS A 132 0.08 -5.41 -10.89
CA LYS A 132 1.08 -4.37 -10.73
C LYS A 132 2.49 -4.90 -10.83
N ASN A 133 3.34 -4.16 -11.54
CA ASN A 133 4.76 -4.48 -11.68
C ASN A 133 5.52 -4.05 -10.41
N SER A 134 5.87 -5.04 -9.57
CA SER A 134 6.60 -4.76 -8.33
C SER A 134 8.00 -4.18 -8.56
N ALA A 135 8.67 -4.52 -9.67
CA ALA A 135 9.96 -3.94 -9.99
C ALA A 135 9.84 -2.42 -10.21
N LYS A 136 8.87 -1.99 -11.04
CA LYS A 136 8.64 -0.56 -11.29
C LYS A 136 8.23 0.19 -10.02
N LEU A 137 7.39 -0.41 -9.17
CA LEU A 137 7.03 0.19 -7.87
C LEU A 137 8.24 0.39 -6.96
N ASN A 138 9.17 -0.57 -6.93
CA ASN A 138 10.38 -0.45 -6.13
C ASN A 138 11.40 0.53 -6.72
N GLU A 139 11.48 0.66 -8.05
CA GLU A 139 12.27 1.71 -8.71
C GLU A 139 11.78 3.10 -8.30
N ILE A 140 10.48 3.38 -8.46
CA ILE A 140 9.85 4.63 -8.04
C ILE A 140 10.08 4.87 -6.55
N GLY A 141 9.86 3.86 -5.71
CA GLY A 141 10.08 3.95 -4.27
C GLY A 141 11.52 4.33 -3.92
N LYS A 142 12.50 3.80 -4.66
CA LYS A 142 13.91 4.17 -4.49
C LYS A 142 14.18 5.62 -4.89
N GLU A 143 13.69 6.06 -6.03
CA GLU A 143 13.85 7.46 -6.51
C GLU A 143 13.25 8.44 -5.49
N LEU A 144 12.06 8.14 -4.96
CA LEU A 144 11.42 8.96 -3.93
C LEU A 144 12.17 8.90 -2.59
N SER A 145 12.74 7.74 -2.23
CA SER A 145 13.60 7.60 -1.05
C SER A 145 14.80 8.53 -1.11
N ASP A 146 15.47 8.57 -2.27
CA ASP A 146 16.61 9.45 -2.50
C ASP A 146 16.19 10.94 -2.51
N LYS A 147 15.02 11.26 -3.12
CA LYS A 147 14.50 12.63 -3.23
C LYS A 147 14.07 13.22 -1.87
N TYR A 148 13.41 12.44 -1.03
CA TYR A 148 12.81 12.90 0.23
C TYR A 148 13.61 12.50 1.48
N ASN A 149 14.77 11.86 1.29
CA ASN A 149 15.66 11.38 2.36
C ASN A 149 14.90 10.56 3.43
N ILE A 150 14.06 9.64 2.99
CA ILE A 150 13.30 8.70 3.82
C ILE A 150 13.43 7.27 3.28
N PRO A 151 13.86 6.27 4.07
CA PRO A 151 14.02 4.90 3.61
C PRO A 151 12.73 4.30 3.04
N TYR A 152 12.81 3.76 1.80
CA TYR A 152 11.74 2.98 1.20
C TYR A 152 11.90 1.50 1.55
N LEU A 153 10.86 0.89 2.11
CA LEU A 153 10.85 -0.54 2.39
C LEU A 153 10.51 -1.31 1.11
N PHE A 154 11.53 -1.86 0.46
CA PHE A 154 11.38 -2.68 -0.75
C PHE A 154 10.50 -3.88 -0.49
N SER A 155 9.63 -4.24 -1.45
CA SER A 155 8.66 -5.31 -1.24
C SER A 155 8.16 -5.97 -2.53
N ASP A 156 7.78 -7.24 -2.42
CA ASP A 156 6.94 -7.95 -3.40
C ASP A 156 5.94 -8.82 -2.63
N PHE A 157 4.92 -8.18 -2.06
CA PHE A 157 3.95 -8.81 -1.16
C PHE A 157 3.10 -9.91 -1.80
N LYS A 158 3.11 -10.10 -3.13
CA LYS A 158 2.48 -11.27 -3.77
C LYS A 158 3.28 -12.56 -3.58
N LYS A 159 4.56 -12.46 -3.24
CA LYS A 159 5.39 -13.62 -2.91
C LYS A 159 4.95 -14.29 -1.61
N LYS A 160 5.44 -15.53 -1.37
CA LYS A 160 5.12 -16.33 -0.17
C LYS A 160 3.61 -16.43 0.11
N GLU A 161 2.82 -16.68 -0.93
CA GLU A 161 1.36 -16.84 -0.84
C GLU A 161 0.62 -15.58 -0.35
N GLY A 162 1.27 -14.40 -0.31
CA GLY A 162 0.67 -13.19 0.26
C GLY A 162 -0.60 -12.75 -0.46
N TYR A 163 -0.65 -12.87 -1.79
CA TYR A 163 -1.88 -12.60 -2.54
C TYR A 163 -3.01 -13.58 -2.18
N LYS A 164 -2.71 -14.86 -2.06
CA LYS A 164 -3.67 -15.89 -1.62
C LYS A 164 -4.18 -15.58 -0.21
N ARG A 165 -3.28 -15.27 0.72
CA ARG A 165 -3.66 -14.89 2.09
C ARG A 165 -4.56 -13.66 2.12
N SER A 166 -4.35 -12.67 1.24
CA SER A 166 -5.23 -11.50 1.11
C SER A 166 -6.65 -11.87 0.65
N ILE A 167 -6.79 -12.93 -0.16
CA ILE A 167 -8.11 -13.46 -0.57
C ILE A 167 -8.80 -14.15 0.61
N GLU A 168 -8.07 -14.94 1.38
CA GLU A 168 -8.58 -15.61 2.58
C GLU A 168 -9.07 -14.57 3.62
N LEU A 169 -8.24 -13.57 3.93
CA LEU A 169 -8.62 -12.48 4.82
C LEU A 169 -9.82 -11.68 4.30
N SER A 170 -9.91 -11.48 2.98
CA SER A 170 -11.08 -10.80 2.40
C SER A 170 -12.37 -11.58 2.61
N LYS A 171 -12.32 -12.92 2.61
CA LYS A 171 -13.47 -13.76 2.93
C LYS A 171 -13.78 -13.78 4.43
N GLU A 172 -12.73 -13.93 5.25
CA GLU A 172 -12.82 -13.96 6.72
C GLU A 172 -13.51 -12.72 7.30
N TYR A 173 -13.13 -11.53 6.77
CA TYR A 173 -13.65 -10.23 7.22
C TYR A 173 -14.74 -9.68 6.30
N ASN A 174 -15.23 -10.45 5.32
CA ASN A 174 -16.24 -10.03 4.33
C ASN A 174 -15.88 -8.65 3.71
N LEU A 175 -14.63 -8.50 3.22
CA LEU A 175 -14.14 -7.24 2.69
C LEU A 175 -14.72 -6.92 1.32
N TYR A 176 -15.09 -5.68 1.10
CA TYR A 176 -15.47 -5.18 -0.21
C TYR A 176 -14.33 -5.35 -1.21
N ARG A 177 -14.51 -6.26 -2.15
CA ARG A 177 -13.51 -6.60 -3.17
C ARG A 177 -14.00 -6.14 -4.53
N GLN A 178 -13.36 -5.11 -5.05
CA GLN A 178 -13.60 -4.60 -6.39
C GLN A 178 -12.79 -5.38 -7.44
N ASN A 179 -13.30 -5.44 -8.67
CA ASN A 179 -12.64 -6.09 -9.82
C ASN A 179 -11.70 -5.16 -10.60
N TYR A 180 -11.54 -3.89 -10.21
CA TYR A 180 -10.68 -2.89 -10.84
C TYR A 180 -9.84 -2.11 -9.83
N CYS A 181 -8.75 -1.48 -10.29
CA CYS A 181 -7.78 -0.80 -9.41
C CYS A 181 -8.29 0.51 -8.79
N GLY A 182 -9.39 1.07 -9.32
CA GLY A 182 -10.01 2.32 -8.84
C GLY A 182 -10.02 3.43 -9.86
N CYS A 183 -9.06 3.54 -10.76
CA CYS A 183 -9.04 4.60 -11.77
C CYS A 183 -10.01 4.32 -12.92
N VAL A 184 -10.44 5.39 -13.59
CA VAL A 184 -11.36 5.34 -14.74
C VAL A 184 -10.89 4.38 -15.84
N PHE A 185 -9.58 4.30 -16.08
CA PHE A 185 -9.00 3.42 -17.10
C PHE A 185 -9.16 1.95 -16.75
N SER A 186 -8.83 1.55 -15.52
CA SER A 186 -8.98 0.17 -15.06
C SER A 186 -10.45 -0.25 -14.95
N LYS A 187 -11.35 0.69 -14.65
CA LYS A 187 -12.79 0.47 -14.62
C LYS A 187 -13.33 0.16 -16.03
N ARG A 188 -12.94 0.96 -17.03
CA ARG A 188 -13.31 0.72 -18.44
C ARG A 188 -12.78 -0.63 -18.95
N GLU A 189 -11.55 -0.99 -18.60
CA GLU A 189 -10.96 -2.27 -18.99
C GLU A 189 -11.68 -3.46 -18.32
N SER A 190 -12.11 -3.32 -17.09
CA SER A 190 -12.90 -4.36 -16.38
C SER A 190 -14.24 -4.58 -17.06
N LEU A 191 -14.96 -3.51 -17.42
CA LEU A 191 -16.26 -3.62 -18.08
C LEU A 191 -16.18 -4.33 -19.45
N ARG A 192 -15.11 -4.07 -20.23
CA ARG A 192 -14.89 -4.74 -21.53
C ARG A 192 -14.60 -6.25 -21.43
N LYS A 193 -14.20 -6.74 -20.26
CA LYS A 193 -13.95 -8.17 -20.04
C LYS A 193 -15.18 -8.94 -19.58
N GLU A 194 -16.22 -8.23 -19.20
CA GLU A 194 -17.52 -8.80 -18.79
C GLU A 194 -18.53 -8.89 -19.96
N GLU A 195 -18.22 -8.25 -21.10
CA GLU A 195 -18.90 -8.40 -22.41
C GLU A 195 -18.30 -9.58 -23.21
#